data_690312f336a51004a90936999772efb3
#
_entry.id   690312f336a51004a90936999772efb3
#
_cell.length_a   1.000
_cell.length_b   1.000
_cell.length_c   1.000
_cell.angle_alpha   90.00
_cell.angle_beta   90.00
_cell.angle_gamma   90.00
#
_symmetry.space_group_name_H-M   'P 1'
#
loop_
_entity.id
_entity.type
_entity.pdbx_description
1 polymer ?
#
loop_
_entity_poly.entity_id
_entity_poly.type
_entity_poly.pdbx_seq_one_letter_code
_entity_poly.pdbx_strand_id
1 'polypeptide(L)'
;FVTTCLNVKPQKWQEEALHAIATKPRIAIRSSHGVGKTAFLSWVILWLLLTRVPCKVPCTANSANQLEQVLWSELQKWAKRLPTGFQKELNFASDKITLKNVKESFAVARTARKDSPEALQGFHGTPDVDGSLSFIVEEASGVPDIVFEVAQGAMSTEGSKTVMVGNPT
;
A
#
# COMPACT_ATOMS: atom_id res chain seq x y z
N PHE A 1 1.08 -5.79 -14.92
CA PHE A 1 0.20 -4.69 -14.49
C PHE A 1 0.83 -3.33 -14.78
N VAL A 2 2.00 -3.00 -14.22
CA VAL A 2 2.60 -1.66 -14.34
C VAL A 2 2.88 -1.28 -15.79
N THR A 3 3.49 -2.16 -16.56
CA THR A 3 3.79 -1.93 -17.98
C THR A 3 2.54 -1.89 -18.86
N THR A 4 1.60 -2.78 -18.63
CA THR A 4 0.40 -2.95 -19.48
C THR A 4 -0.72 -1.99 -19.12
N CYS A 5 -1.04 -1.86 -17.81
CA CYS A 5 -2.20 -1.07 -17.37
C CYS A 5 -1.85 0.40 -17.09
N LEU A 6 -0.63 0.69 -16.61
CA LEU A 6 -0.20 2.05 -16.31
C LEU A 6 0.69 2.66 -17.41
N ASN A 7 1.07 1.87 -18.39
CA ASN A 7 1.97 2.26 -19.49
C ASN A 7 3.27 2.91 -18.98
N VAL A 8 3.96 2.23 -18.07
CA VAL A 8 5.21 2.67 -17.43
C VAL A 8 6.25 1.59 -17.55
N LYS A 9 7.47 1.98 -17.87
CA LYS A 9 8.66 1.11 -17.75
C LYS A 9 9.26 1.33 -16.36
N PRO A 10 9.18 0.35 -15.44
CA PRO A 10 9.80 0.45 -14.12
C PRO A 10 11.33 0.59 -14.24
N GLN A 11 11.94 1.22 -13.26
CA GLN A 11 13.38 1.11 -13.06
C GLN A 11 13.73 -0.31 -12.59
N LYS A 12 14.97 -0.73 -12.77
CA LYS A 12 15.42 -2.09 -12.43
C LYS A 12 15.07 -2.51 -11.00
N TRP A 13 15.34 -1.65 -10.01
CA TRP A 13 15.02 -1.93 -8.61
C TRP A 13 13.50 -2.03 -8.36
N GLN A 14 12.68 -1.22 -9.07
CA GLN A 14 11.22 -1.30 -8.97
C GLN A 14 10.71 -2.61 -9.56
N GLU A 15 11.26 -3.04 -10.68
CA GLU A 15 10.92 -4.32 -11.32
C GLU A 15 11.26 -5.49 -10.40
N GLU A 16 12.46 -5.52 -9.82
CA GLU A 16 12.88 -6.53 -8.85
C GLU A 16 11.95 -6.56 -7.63
N ALA A 17 11.58 -5.39 -7.09
CA ALA A 17 10.66 -5.27 -5.95
C ALA A 17 9.24 -5.71 -6.31
N LEU A 18 8.72 -5.38 -7.50
CA LEU A 18 7.41 -5.83 -7.98
C LEU A 18 7.34 -7.36 -8.14
N HIS A 19 8.41 -7.98 -8.62
CA HIS A 19 8.50 -9.45 -8.66
C HIS A 19 8.56 -10.06 -7.26
N ALA A 20 9.33 -9.46 -6.36
CA ALA A 20 9.44 -9.94 -4.99
C ALA A 20 8.11 -9.88 -4.24
N ILE A 21 7.29 -8.82 -4.43
CA ILE A 21 6.01 -8.65 -3.73
C ILE A 21 4.98 -9.73 -4.12
N ALA A 22 5.10 -10.27 -5.33
CA ALA A 22 4.22 -11.34 -5.78
C ALA A 22 4.45 -12.64 -5.01
N THR A 23 5.67 -12.88 -4.52
CA THR A 23 6.10 -14.17 -3.93
C THR A 23 6.53 -14.08 -2.47
N LYS A 24 6.86 -12.88 -1.97
CA LYS A 24 7.35 -12.69 -0.60
C LYS A 24 6.29 -12.03 0.28
N PRO A 25 6.16 -12.44 1.54
CA PRO A 25 5.20 -11.83 2.47
C PRO A 25 5.68 -10.46 2.99
N ARG A 26 6.98 -10.20 3.01
CA ARG A 26 7.55 -8.97 3.56
C ARG A 26 8.64 -8.42 2.65
N ILE A 27 8.56 -7.12 2.33
CA ILE A 27 9.53 -6.40 1.54
C ILE A 27 9.87 -5.08 2.23
N ALA A 28 11.15 -4.82 2.38
CA ALA A 28 11.67 -3.54 2.84
C ALA A 28 12.62 -2.97 1.78
N ILE A 29 12.36 -1.73 1.38
CA ILE A 29 13.17 -1.02 0.39
C ILE A 29 13.81 0.19 1.05
N ARG A 30 15.13 0.19 1.08
CA ARG A 30 15.95 1.28 1.58
C ARG A 30 16.63 1.99 0.42
N SER A 31 16.34 3.26 0.20
CA SER A 31 16.92 4.02 -0.90
C SER A 31 16.85 5.52 -0.64
N SER A 32 17.61 6.31 -1.41
CA SER A 32 17.63 7.77 -1.31
C SER A 32 16.31 8.43 -1.71
N HIS A 33 16.21 9.74 -1.50
CA HIS A 33 15.07 10.55 -1.95
C HIS A 33 14.99 10.60 -3.49
N GLY A 34 13.79 10.84 -4.02
CA GLY A 34 13.58 11.11 -5.44
C GLY A 34 13.65 9.92 -6.39
N VAL A 35 13.88 8.71 -5.90
CA VAL A 35 14.02 7.50 -6.75
C VAL A 35 12.70 6.84 -7.16
N GLY A 36 11.54 7.43 -6.81
CA GLY A 36 10.23 6.92 -7.20
C GLY A 36 9.61 5.91 -6.24
N LYS A 37 9.94 5.94 -4.93
CA LYS A 37 9.34 5.07 -3.90
C LYS A 37 7.82 5.22 -3.80
N THR A 38 7.33 6.46 -3.73
CA THR A 38 5.89 6.74 -3.62
C THR A 38 5.11 6.30 -4.86
N ALA A 39 5.69 6.48 -6.06
CA ALA A 39 5.11 5.95 -7.30
C ALA A 39 5.02 4.42 -7.25
N PHE A 40 6.09 3.75 -6.82
CA PHE A 40 6.12 2.30 -6.63
C PHE A 40 5.03 1.83 -5.65
N LEU A 41 4.90 2.46 -4.48
CA LEU A 41 3.83 2.12 -3.53
C LEU A 41 2.43 2.32 -4.14
N SER A 42 2.24 3.39 -4.91
CA SER A 42 0.97 3.65 -5.59
C SER A 42 0.62 2.54 -6.58
N TRP A 43 1.58 2.03 -7.34
CA TRP A 43 1.36 0.91 -8.26
C TRP A 43 1.01 -0.38 -7.52
N VAL A 44 1.68 -0.63 -6.40
CA VAL A 44 1.42 -1.80 -5.55
C VAL A 44 0.00 -1.75 -4.97
N ILE A 45 -0.42 -0.60 -4.43
CA ILE A 45 -1.76 -0.41 -3.87
C ILE A 45 -2.84 -0.66 -4.93
N LEU A 46 -2.70 -0.05 -6.12
CA LEU A 46 -3.64 -0.25 -7.21
C LEU A 46 -3.68 -1.70 -7.68
N TRP A 47 -2.52 -2.35 -7.80
CA TRP A 47 -2.43 -3.75 -8.17
C TRP A 47 -3.13 -4.65 -7.15
N LEU A 48 -2.89 -4.46 -5.86
CA LEU A 48 -3.54 -5.22 -4.79
C LEU A 48 -5.06 -5.08 -4.84
N LEU A 49 -5.56 -3.84 -4.89
CA LEU A 49 -7.00 -3.56 -4.93
C LEU A 49 -7.70 -4.20 -6.13
N LEU A 50 -7.05 -4.24 -7.29
CA LEU A 50 -7.65 -4.73 -8.53
C LEU A 50 -7.45 -6.23 -8.78
N THR A 51 -6.52 -6.88 -8.06
CA THR A 51 -6.17 -8.29 -8.33
C THR A 51 -6.33 -9.23 -7.14
N ARG A 52 -6.44 -8.71 -5.89
CA ARG A 52 -6.54 -9.49 -4.65
C ARG A 52 -7.88 -9.26 -3.94
N VAL A 53 -8.97 -9.51 -4.65
CA VAL A 53 -10.33 -9.18 -4.19
C VAL A 53 -10.91 -10.33 -3.35
N PRO A 54 -11.43 -10.06 -2.13
CA PRO A 54 -11.41 -8.78 -1.41
C PRO A 54 -10.04 -8.47 -0.80
N CYS A 55 -9.65 -7.19 -0.78
CA CYS A 55 -8.33 -6.76 -0.27
C CYS A 55 -8.42 -5.52 0.61
N LYS A 56 -7.79 -5.56 1.78
CA LYS A 56 -7.66 -4.43 2.70
C LYS A 56 -6.21 -3.98 2.72
N VAL A 57 -6.00 -2.70 2.42
CA VAL A 57 -4.66 -2.10 2.31
C VAL A 57 -4.55 -0.91 3.26
N PRO A 58 -4.31 -1.14 4.57
CA PRO A 58 -3.96 -0.06 5.47
C PRO A 58 -2.59 0.52 5.09
N CYS A 59 -2.54 1.86 4.96
CA CYS A 59 -1.35 2.60 4.61
C CYS A 59 -0.99 3.55 5.75
N THR A 60 0.28 3.57 6.16
CA THR A 60 0.78 4.50 7.16
C THR A 60 2.08 5.19 6.73
N ALA A 61 2.38 6.30 7.38
CA ALA A 61 3.63 7.04 7.26
C ALA A 61 3.93 7.74 8.59
N ASN A 62 5.07 8.41 8.67
CA ASN A 62 5.46 9.17 9.86
C ASN A 62 4.54 10.38 10.14
N SER A 63 3.75 10.84 9.17
CA SER A 63 2.81 11.97 9.33
C SER A 63 1.58 11.86 8.45
N ALA A 64 0.47 12.49 8.87
CA ALA A 64 -0.75 12.61 8.07
C ALA A 64 -0.50 13.34 6.75
N ASN A 65 0.31 14.39 6.78
CA ASN A 65 0.67 15.16 5.59
C ASN A 65 1.37 14.31 4.53
N GLN A 66 2.28 13.42 4.95
CA GLN A 66 2.96 12.49 4.05
C GLN A 66 1.97 11.52 3.40
N LEU A 67 1.02 10.99 4.16
CA LEU A 67 -0.03 10.13 3.62
C LEU A 67 -0.93 10.85 2.63
N GLU A 68 -1.51 11.97 3.03
CA GLU A 68 -2.57 12.65 2.26
C GLU A 68 -2.01 13.41 1.06
N GLN A 69 -0.98 14.22 1.27
CA GLN A 69 -0.47 15.12 0.23
C GLN A 69 0.55 14.44 -0.68
N VAL A 70 1.26 13.43 -0.21
CA VAL A 70 2.26 12.76 -1.00
C VAL A 70 1.72 11.43 -1.55
N LEU A 71 1.44 10.44 -0.69
CA LEU A 71 1.03 9.11 -1.15
C LEU A 71 -0.34 9.14 -1.84
N TRP A 72 -1.36 9.74 -1.23
CA TRP A 72 -2.72 9.76 -1.82
C TRP A 72 -2.80 10.59 -3.09
N SER A 73 -2.10 11.71 -3.16
CA SER A 73 -2.00 12.52 -4.38
C SER A 73 -1.34 11.75 -5.53
N GLU A 74 -0.23 11.07 -5.26
CA GLU A 74 0.46 10.24 -6.25
C GLU A 74 -0.41 9.04 -6.68
N LEU A 75 -1.10 8.40 -5.74
CA LEU A 75 -2.01 7.30 -6.00
C LEU A 75 -3.18 7.71 -6.93
N GLN A 76 -3.79 8.88 -6.70
CA GLN A 76 -4.83 9.43 -7.58
C GLN A 76 -4.31 9.73 -8.99
N LYS A 77 -3.09 10.25 -9.10
CA LYS A 77 -2.43 10.52 -10.38
C LYS A 77 -2.23 9.22 -11.18
N TRP A 78 -1.76 8.15 -10.52
CA TRP A 78 -1.58 6.86 -11.17
C TRP A 78 -2.90 6.16 -11.51
N ALA A 79 -3.91 6.28 -10.67
CA ALA A 79 -5.24 5.73 -10.95
C ALA A 79 -5.87 6.31 -12.24
N LYS A 80 -5.63 7.59 -12.53
CA LYS A 80 -6.08 8.25 -13.78
C LYS A 80 -5.39 7.69 -15.04
N ARG A 81 -4.31 6.94 -14.90
CA ARG A 81 -3.60 6.29 -16.01
C ARG A 81 -4.07 4.86 -16.27
N LEU A 82 -4.86 4.30 -15.39
CA LEU A 82 -5.47 3.00 -15.60
C LEU A 82 -6.41 3.02 -16.82
N PRO A 83 -6.64 1.89 -17.50
CA PRO A 83 -7.73 1.76 -18.46
C PRO A 83 -9.07 2.19 -17.86
N THR A 84 -9.93 2.84 -18.65
CA THR A 84 -11.19 3.44 -18.20
C THR A 84 -12.09 2.45 -17.44
N GLY A 85 -12.07 1.16 -17.81
CA GLY A 85 -12.80 0.12 -17.10
C GLY A 85 -12.39 0.02 -15.64
N PHE A 86 -11.09 -0.03 -15.36
CA PHE A 86 -10.56 -0.08 -13.98
C PHE A 86 -10.79 1.23 -13.22
N GLN A 87 -10.65 2.39 -13.89
CA GLN A 87 -10.92 3.67 -13.25
C GLN A 87 -12.34 3.76 -12.70
N LYS A 88 -13.34 3.25 -13.45
CA LYS A 88 -14.75 3.25 -13.07
C LYS A 88 -15.05 2.36 -11.86
N GLU A 89 -14.22 1.38 -11.58
CA GLU A 89 -14.38 0.49 -10.42
C GLU A 89 -13.83 1.07 -9.11
N LEU A 90 -13.08 2.15 -9.17
CA LEU A 90 -12.48 2.78 -8.00
C LEU A 90 -13.25 4.04 -7.57
N ASN A 91 -13.58 4.14 -6.29
CA ASN A 91 -14.09 5.35 -5.66
C ASN A 91 -13.02 5.94 -4.76
N PHE A 92 -12.72 7.23 -4.94
CA PHE A 92 -11.74 7.97 -4.15
C PHE A 92 -12.41 8.89 -3.14
N ALA A 93 -12.00 8.78 -1.88
CA ALA A 93 -12.26 9.75 -0.82
C ALA A 93 -10.93 10.36 -0.35
N SER A 94 -10.98 11.30 0.59
CA SER A 94 -9.79 11.98 1.11
C SER A 94 -8.76 11.05 1.74
N ASP A 95 -9.23 10.02 2.43
CA ASP A 95 -8.41 9.07 3.21
C ASP A 95 -8.62 7.60 2.80
N LYS A 96 -9.50 7.34 1.83
CA LYS A 96 -9.90 5.98 1.47
C LYS A 96 -10.14 5.82 -0.03
N ILE A 97 -9.75 4.67 -0.55
CA ILE A 97 -10.10 4.21 -1.89
C ILE A 97 -10.85 2.91 -1.74
N THR A 98 -12.00 2.78 -2.39
CA THR A 98 -12.82 1.55 -2.34
C THR A 98 -13.01 0.99 -3.74
N LEU A 99 -13.10 -0.33 -3.83
CA LEU A 99 -13.54 -1.01 -5.03
C LEU A 99 -15.08 -1.06 -5.01
N LYS A 100 -15.72 -0.64 -6.12
CA LYS A 100 -17.18 -0.67 -6.24
C LYS A 100 -17.70 -2.10 -6.09
N ASN A 101 -18.88 -2.22 -5.49
CA ASN A 101 -19.56 -3.50 -5.28
C ASN A 101 -18.82 -4.52 -4.42
N VAL A 102 -17.65 -4.17 -3.86
CA VAL A 102 -16.89 -5.02 -2.94
C VAL A 102 -16.53 -4.21 -1.68
N LYS A 103 -17.43 -4.17 -0.70
CA LYS A 103 -17.29 -3.35 0.51
C LYS A 103 -16.00 -3.61 1.31
N GLU A 104 -15.50 -4.84 1.25
CA GLU A 104 -14.28 -5.25 1.96
C GLU A 104 -12.98 -4.96 1.20
N SER A 105 -13.07 -4.46 -0.04
CA SER A 105 -11.89 -4.06 -0.83
C SER A 105 -11.67 -2.57 -0.74
N PHE A 106 -10.62 -2.19 0.00
CA PHE A 106 -10.27 -0.78 0.16
C PHE A 106 -8.80 -0.58 0.54
N ALA A 107 -8.25 0.57 0.15
CA ALA A 107 -7.05 1.13 0.74
C ALA A 107 -7.45 2.31 1.64
N VAL A 108 -6.78 2.46 2.77
CA VAL A 108 -7.10 3.52 3.74
C VAL A 108 -5.84 4.11 4.34
N ALA A 109 -5.78 5.45 4.38
CA ALA A 109 -4.74 6.18 5.08
C ALA A 109 -5.02 6.15 6.60
N ARG A 110 -4.04 5.70 7.38
CA ARG A 110 -4.09 5.69 8.85
C ARG A 110 -2.77 6.18 9.40
N THR A 111 -2.79 7.36 9.98
CA THR A 111 -1.63 7.86 10.72
C THR A 111 -1.57 7.15 12.06
N ALA A 112 -0.59 6.29 12.23
CA ALA A 112 -0.31 5.67 13.52
C ALA A 112 0.78 6.46 14.23
N ARG A 113 0.54 6.81 15.49
CA ARG A 113 1.45 7.57 16.34
C ARG A 113 1.84 6.72 17.54
N LYS A 114 2.89 7.14 18.25
CA LYS A 114 3.35 6.46 19.47
C LYS A 114 2.25 6.41 20.55
N ASP A 115 1.43 7.44 20.63
CA ASP A 115 0.31 7.60 21.57
C ASP A 115 -1.01 7.02 21.08
N SER A 116 -1.08 6.58 19.82
CA SER A 116 -2.26 5.93 19.21
C SER A 116 -1.84 4.90 18.15
N PRO A 117 -1.09 3.85 18.55
CA PRO A 117 -0.64 2.82 17.61
C PRO A 117 -1.78 1.90 17.15
N GLU A 118 -2.88 1.82 17.90
CA GLU A 118 -4.05 0.98 17.63
C GLU A 118 -4.84 1.40 16.37
N ALA A 119 -4.52 2.53 15.74
CA ALA A 119 -5.12 2.96 14.47
C ALA A 119 -4.99 1.91 13.34
N LEU A 120 -4.08 0.95 13.50
CA LEU A 120 -3.84 -0.15 12.57
C LEU A 120 -4.43 -1.48 13.06
N GLN A 121 -5.10 -1.51 14.21
CA GLN A 121 -5.79 -2.70 14.70
C GLN A 121 -7.12 -2.92 13.96
N GLY A 122 -7.62 -4.16 14.04
CA GLY A 122 -8.95 -4.51 13.52
C GLY A 122 -8.99 -4.80 12.01
N PHE A 123 -7.85 -4.77 11.32
CA PHE A 123 -7.77 -5.27 9.95
C PHE A 123 -7.49 -6.78 9.97
N HIS A 124 -8.33 -7.53 9.26
CA HIS A 124 -8.16 -8.98 9.09
C HIS A 124 -8.21 -9.31 7.61
N GLY A 125 -7.33 -10.20 7.20
CA GLY A 125 -7.32 -10.73 5.83
C GLY A 125 -8.49 -11.68 5.58
N THR A 126 -8.71 -11.98 4.32
CA THR A 126 -9.65 -13.02 3.91
C THR A 126 -8.87 -14.32 3.77
N PRO A 127 -9.28 -15.41 4.43
CA PRO A 127 -8.63 -16.71 4.27
C PRO A 127 -8.54 -17.10 2.78
N ASP A 128 -7.50 -17.82 2.41
CA ASP A 128 -7.25 -18.35 1.05
C ASP A 128 -7.06 -17.30 -0.05
N VAL A 129 -7.00 -16.00 0.29
CA VAL A 129 -6.69 -14.92 -0.66
C VAL A 129 -5.35 -14.31 -0.31
N ASP A 130 -4.30 -14.72 -1.03
CA ASP A 130 -2.95 -14.16 -0.87
C ASP A 130 -2.94 -12.65 -1.11
N GLY A 131 -2.43 -11.88 -0.15
CA GLY A 131 -2.40 -10.42 -0.20
C GLY A 131 -3.73 -9.75 0.15
N SER A 132 -4.73 -10.47 0.64
CA SER A 132 -6.03 -9.89 1.07
C SER A 132 -5.92 -8.89 2.22
N LEU A 133 -4.84 -8.96 2.99
CA LEU A 133 -4.41 -7.92 3.92
C LEU A 133 -2.98 -7.53 3.57
N SER A 134 -2.77 -6.28 3.18
CA SER A 134 -1.46 -5.79 2.77
C SER A 134 -1.16 -4.45 3.44
N PHE A 135 -0.16 -4.45 4.32
CA PHE A 135 0.25 -3.26 5.08
C PHE A 135 1.32 -2.48 4.31
N ILE A 136 1.05 -1.21 4.04
CA ILE A 136 1.94 -0.31 3.30
C ILE A 136 2.50 0.75 4.25
N VAL A 137 3.82 0.90 4.28
CA VAL A 137 4.51 1.88 5.12
C VAL A 137 5.39 2.78 4.25
N GLU A 138 5.04 4.05 4.18
CA GLU A 138 5.86 5.08 3.54
C GLU A 138 6.73 5.78 4.60
N GLU A 139 7.96 6.12 4.24
CA GLU A 139 8.96 6.72 5.14
C GLU A 139 9.12 5.93 6.46
N ALA A 140 9.26 4.61 6.33
CA ALA A 140 9.27 3.66 7.45
C ALA A 140 10.31 3.97 8.52
N SER A 141 11.44 4.61 8.16
CA SER A 141 12.47 5.03 9.11
C SER A 141 12.00 6.06 10.14
N GLY A 142 10.90 6.77 9.85
CA GLY A 142 10.29 7.75 10.78
C GLY A 142 9.08 7.20 11.55
N VAL A 143 8.66 5.96 11.31
CA VAL A 143 7.51 5.35 11.99
C VAL A 143 7.97 4.67 13.28
N PRO A 144 7.33 4.93 14.44
CA PRO A 144 7.71 4.33 15.71
C PRO A 144 7.58 2.80 15.73
N ASP A 145 8.48 2.10 16.40
CA ASP A 145 8.53 0.62 16.46
C ASP A 145 7.21 0.01 16.98
N ILE A 146 6.56 0.63 17.95
CA ILE A 146 5.28 0.19 18.49
C ILE A 146 4.19 0.05 17.41
N VAL A 147 4.26 0.84 16.34
CA VAL A 147 3.32 0.77 15.21
C VAL A 147 3.50 -0.54 14.44
N PHE A 148 4.75 -0.98 14.28
CA PHE A 148 5.07 -2.27 13.64
C PHE A 148 4.65 -3.46 14.52
N GLU A 149 4.82 -3.38 15.84
CA GLU A 149 4.39 -4.41 16.78
C GLU A 149 2.87 -4.62 16.71
N VAL A 150 2.11 -3.52 16.72
CA VAL A 150 0.64 -3.55 16.59
C VAL A 150 0.21 -4.10 15.23
N ALA A 151 0.88 -3.67 14.14
CA ALA A 151 0.60 -4.16 12.81
C ALA A 151 0.90 -5.66 12.67
N GLN A 152 1.94 -6.19 13.33
CA GLN A 152 2.25 -7.62 13.32
C GLN A 152 1.10 -8.47 13.86
N GLY A 153 0.40 -8.02 14.90
CA GLY A 153 -0.78 -8.68 15.43
C GLY A 153 -1.90 -8.81 14.38
N ALA A 154 -2.16 -7.73 13.64
CA ALA A 154 -3.15 -7.74 12.56
C ALA A 154 -2.71 -8.61 11.36
N MET A 155 -1.39 -8.69 11.09
CA MET A 155 -0.80 -9.42 9.97
C MET A 155 -0.59 -10.92 10.26
N SER A 156 -1.24 -11.49 11.27
CA SER A 156 -1.19 -12.92 11.60
C SER A 156 -1.96 -13.81 10.61
N THR A 157 -2.84 -13.23 9.79
CA THR A 157 -3.57 -13.96 8.74
C THR A 157 -2.58 -14.47 7.69
N GLU A 158 -2.66 -15.74 7.34
CA GLU A 158 -1.86 -16.35 6.28
C GLU A 158 -2.04 -15.58 4.97
N GLY A 159 -0.96 -15.44 4.20
CA GLY A 159 -0.96 -14.66 2.95
C GLY A 159 -0.91 -13.14 3.14
N SER A 160 -0.88 -12.62 4.36
CA SER A 160 -0.71 -11.19 4.60
C SER A 160 0.62 -10.67 4.09
N LYS A 161 0.64 -9.45 3.54
CA LYS A 161 1.86 -8.83 2.98
C LYS A 161 2.21 -7.52 3.69
N THR A 162 3.49 -7.25 3.80
CA THR A 162 4.01 -5.97 4.29
C THR A 162 5.00 -5.39 3.29
N VAL A 163 4.80 -4.14 2.91
CA VAL A 163 5.70 -3.40 2.03
C VAL A 163 6.10 -2.09 2.70
N MET A 164 7.38 -1.95 2.94
CA MET A 164 7.95 -0.77 3.59
C MET A 164 8.95 -0.10 2.66
N VAL A 165 8.89 1.21 2.58
CA VAL A 165 9.91 2.02 1.93
C VAL A 165 10.42 3.09 2.89
N GLY A 166 11.71 3.38 2.85
CA GLY A 166 12.31 4.39 3.72
C GLY A 166 13.66 4.86 3.19
N ASN A 167 14.12 5.94 3.79
CA ASN A 167 15.46 6.47 3.54
C ASN A 167 16.46 5.82 4.49
N PRO A 168 17.74 5.73 4.13
CA PRO A 168 18.79 5.45 5.09
C PRO A 168 18.80 6.50 6.20
N THR A 169 18.79 6.08 7.43
CA THR A 169 19.04 6.91 8.62
C THR A 169 20.48 6.74 9.03
#